data_e76881189e5ea4dda8d25a621cbb5c37
#
_entry.id   e76881189e5ea4dda8d25a621cbb5c37
#
_cell.length_a   1.000
_cell.length_b   1.000
_cell.length_c   1.000
_cell.angle_alpha   90.00
_cell.angle_beta   90.00
_cell.angle_gamma   90.00
#
_symmetry.space_group_name_H-M   'P 1'
#
loop_
_entity.id
_entity.type
_entity.pdbx_description
1 polymer ?
#
loop_
_entity_poly.entity_id
_entity_poly.type
_entity_poly.pdbx_seq_one_letter_code
_entity_poly.pdbx_strand_id
1 'polypeptide(L)'
;MNLFSNFRQFGVFIAICIAIFTLNLYLEFRSYEAFKTKPYNFIKADLLFSDKRQGKNSKYYVLQFKSDNFIFYTRSKSLPKCSSCEVGVITKNLKFKDYITGRFFLPSFKISKLDINDSLANILKNTIISQHQNPKMQELYSALYLATPMSKELRQNVTHWGIAHIIAISGFHLSVIFIFVFFVARFTIAPLQDRYFPYLNLRFYISLILFILMGFYLYILDFTPSFLRSYIMGVVGFLLLSRGLKVFSFGNLILAILIGLAFSPQLLFSIGFYFSCLGVYFIFLYIYHFGNRSDLSSLKRILMHTLILEIFVFLAMNIPVYYFFPIASWYQISVIPLSYVFIIFYPVSLFLHLFGIGGLFDDFMIRFIEFAPAQGKANLELWQFIGYNIIALLAIYKKWIMLLLALLGLFVYIFALI
;
A
#
# COMPACT_ATOMS: atom_id res chain seq x y z
N MET A 1 -26.91 -5.15 14.20
CA MET A 1 -26.72 -6.60 14.10
C MET A 1 -25.22 -6.86 14.20
N ASN A 2 -24.81 -7.73 15.12
CA ASN A 2 -23.42 -8.11 15.27
C ASN A 2 -23.03 -9.13 14.21
N LEU A 3 -21.80 -9.07 13.72
CA LEU A 3 -21.26 -9.96 12.69
C LEU A 3 -21.29 -11.44 13.12
N PHE A 4 -21.10 -11.67 14.41
CA PHE A 4 -21.22 -12.97 15.05
C PHE A 4 -22.39 -12.93 16.02
N SER A 5 -23.30 -13.88 15.90
CA SER A 5 -24.47 -13.97 16.79
C SER A 5 -24.08 -14.42 18.20
N ASN A 6 -23.00 -15.21 18.33
CA ASN A 6 -22.52 -15.78 19.57
C ASN A 6 -20.98 -15.72 19.69
N PHE A 7 -20.51 -15.58 20.93
CA PHE A 7 -19.08 -15.60 21.26
C PHE A 7 -18.37 -16.91 20.78
N ARG A 8 -19.12 -18.01 20.74
CA ARG A 8 -18.66 -19.31 20.22
C ARG A 8 -18.31 -19.25 18.72
N GLN A 9 -19.13 -18.56 17.89
CA GLN A 9 -18.86 -18.41 16.46
C GLN A 9 -17.61 -17.57 16.21
N PHE A 10 -17.41 -16.51 16.99
CA PHE A 10 -16.19 -15.71 16.92
C PHE A 10 -14.96 -16.53 17.33
N GLY A 11 -15.05 -17.32 18.39
CA GLY A 11 -13.98 -18.22 18.82
C GLY A 11 -13.61 -19.26 17.75
N VAL A 12 -14.61 -19.88 17.11
CA VAL A 12 -14.38 -20.82 15.99
C VAL A 12 -13.69 -20.11 14.81
N PHE A 13 -14.13 -18.91 14.47
CA PHE A 13 -13.49 -18.13 13.41
C PHE A 13 -12.01 -17.83 13.71
N ILE A 14 -11.70 -17.39 14.93
CA ILE A 14 -10.30 -17.18 15.38
C ILE A 14 -9.51 -18.48 15.31
N ALA A 15 -10.06 -19.59 15.78
CA ALA A 15 -9.38 -20.89 15.74
C ALA A 15 -9.05 -21.31 14.30
N ILE A 16 -9.97 -21.10 13.34
CA ILE A 16 -9.72 -21.34 11.92
C ILE A 16 -8.59 -20.44 11.39
N CYS A 17 -8.63 -19.14 11.72
CA CYS A 17 -7.57 -18.22 11.30
C CYS A 17 -6.21 -18.61 11.87
N ILE A 18 -6.12 -19.03 13.13
CA ILE A 18 -4.90 -19.52 13.76
C ILE A 18 -4.41 -20.81 13.08
N ALA A 19 -5.31 -21.75 12.78
CA ALA A 19 -4.96 -22.98 12.09
C ALA A 19 -4.39 -22.71 10.68
N ILE A 20 -5.00 -21.82 9.92
CA ILE A 20 -4.50 -21.41 8.59
C ILE A 20 -3.16 -20.69 8.72
N PHE A 21 -3.02 -19.76 9.69
CA PHE A 21 -1.78 -19.04 9.96
C PHE A 21 -0.63 -20.01 10.29
N THR A 22 -0.85 -20.97 11.18
CA THR A 22 0.19 -21.94 11.56
C THR A 22 0.55 -22.88 10.42
N LEU A 23 -0.42 -23.26 9.59
CA LEU A 23 -0.17 -24.04 8.38
C LEU A 23 0.70 -23.26 7.39
N ASN A 24 0.35 -22.01 7.09
CA ASN A 24 1.12 -21.16 6.16
C ASN A 24 2.53 -20.87 6.73
N LEU A 25 2.65 -20.63 8.03
CA LEU A 25 3.95 -20.45 8.68
C LEU A 25 4.83 -21.70 8.57
N TYR A 26 4.23 -22.89 8.72
CA TYR A 26 4.91 -24.16 8.53
C TYR A 26 5.35 -24.38 7.07
N LEU A 27 4.51 -24.05 6.09
CA LEU A 27 4.86 -24.12 4.67
C LEU A 27 6.01 -23.17 4.31
N GLU A 28 5.99 -21.94 4.84
CA GLU A 28 7.10 -21.00 4.69
C GLU A 28 8.40 -21.51 5.33
N PHE A 29 8.31 -22.14 6.50
CA PHE A 29 9.47 -22.76 7.16
C PHE A 29 10.05 -23.91 6.33
N ARG A 30 9.20 -24.78 5.76
CA ARG A 30 9.63 -25.84 4.84
C ARG A 30 10.31 -25.28 3.59
N SER A 31 9.76 -24.22 3.01
CA SER A 31 10.36 -23.55 1.85
C SER A 31 11.72 -22.93 2.19
N TYR A 32 11.86 -22.33 3.38
CA TYR A 32 13.13 -21.83 3.88
C TYR A 32 14.17 -22.94 4.05
N GLU A 33 13.81 -24.07 4.67
CA GLU A 33 14.72 -25.23 4.83
C GLU A 33 15.17 -25.76 3.47
N ALA A 34 14.25 -25.96 2.53
CA ALA A 34 14.56 -26.41 1.19
C ALA A 34 15.52 -25.43 0.47
N PHE A 35 15.29 -24.11 0.65
CA PHE A 35 16.14 -23.08 0.07
C PHE A 35 17.55 -23.05 0.69
N LYS A 36 17.67 -23.33 1.98
CA LYS A 36 18.95 -23.33 2.71
C LYS A 36 19.76 -24.62 2.58
N THR A 37 19.16 -25.71 2.10
CA THR A 37 19.84 -27.01 1.99
C THR A 37 21.11 -26.93 1.15
N LYS A 38 21.11 -26.08 0.10
CA LYS A 38 22.30 -25.82 -0.72
C LYS A 38 22.94 -24.51 -0.30
N PRO A 39 24.26 -24.46 -0.04
CA PRO A 39 24.95 -23.22 0.34
C PRO A 39 24.98 -22.18 -0.78
N TYR A 40 24.82 -22.62 -2.02
CA TYR A 40 24.78 -21.81 -3.25
C TYR A 40 23.55 -22.16 -4.05
N ASN A 41 22.75 -21.16 -4.43
CA ASN A 41 21.55 -21.36 -5.22
C ASN A 41 21.55 -20.38 -6.42
N PHE A 42 21.02 -20.87 -7.55
CA PHE A 42 20.70 -20.01 -8.68
C PHE A 42 19.20 -19.70 -8.65
N ILE A 43 18.88 -18.40 -8.68
CA ILE A 43 17.53 -17.90 -8.57
C ILE A 43 17.21 -17.11 -9.84
N LYS A 44 16.09 -17.45 -10.47
CA LYS A 44 15.50 -16.62 -11.51
C LYS A 44 14.82 -15.43 -10.83
N ALA A 45 15.20 -14.23 -11.23
CA ALA A 45 14.68 -13.03 -10.60
C ALA A 45 14.69 -11.83 -11.56
N ASP A 46 13.67 -11.00 -11.44
CA ASP A 46 13.55 -9.76 -12.19
C ASP A 46 14.22 -8.61 -11.44
N LEU A 47 14.99 -7.80 -12.17
CA LEU A 47 15.63 -6.61 -11.63
C LEU A 47 14.56 -5.51 -11.45
N LEU A 48 14.17 -5.25 -10.22
CA LEU A 48 13.20 -4.20 -9.90
C LEU A 48 13.85 -2.82 -9.89
N PHE A 49 15.04 -2.72 -9.25
CA PHE A 49 15.67 -1.45 -8.95
C PHE A 49 17.18 -1.58 -8.81
N SER A 50 17.91 -0.53 -9.18
CA SER A 50 19.37 -0.41 -8.99
C SER A 50 19.72 0.95 -8.41
N ASP A 51 20.51 0.98 -7.34
CA ASP A 51 20.98 2.20 -6.69
C ASP A 51 22.51 2.21 -6.65
N LYS A 52 23.15 3.28 -7.18
CA LYS A 52 24.59 3.43 -7.18
C LYS A 52 25.03 4.06 -5.88
N ARG A 53 25.87 3.35 -5.13
CA ARG A 53 26.40 3.83 -3.84
C ARG A 53 27.91 3.93 -3.87
N GLN A 54 28.41 4.88 -3.08
CA GLN A 54 29.84 5.06 -2.86
C GLN A 54 30.22 4.44 -1.50
N GLY A 55 31.04 3.39 -1.53
CA GLY A 55 31.66 2.82 -0.34
C GLY A 55 32.95 3.51 0.01
N LYS A 56 33.64 3.08 1.09
CA LYS A 56 34.94 3.64 1.51
C LYS A 56 36.00 3.55 0.43
N ASN A 57 36.04 2.45 -0.35
CA ASN A 57 37.13 2.19 -1.31
C ASN A 57 36.63 1.99 -2.76
N SER A 58 35.34 1.89 -3.03
CA SER A 58 34.82 1.64 -4.39
C SER A 58 33.36 2.03 -4.55
N LYS A 59 33.00 2.35 -5.80
CA LYS A 59 31.57 2.50 -6.18
C LYS A 59 30.99 1.11 -6.40
N TYR A 60 29.77 0.87 -5.90
CA TYR A 60 29.05 -0.38 -6.08
C TYR A 60 27.56 -0.10 -6.32
N TYR A 61 26.88 -1.06 -6.93
CA TYR A 61 25.44 -1.03 -7.13
C TYR A 61 24.76 -1.90 -6.08
N VAL A 62 23.71 -1.38 -5.45
CA VAL A 62 22.75 -2.16 -4.69
C VAL A 62 21.61 -2.50 -5.64
N LEU A 63 21.44 -3.77 -5.93
CA LEU A 63 20.44 -4.28 -6.83
C LEU A 63 19.32 -4.91 -6.01
N GLN A 64 18.08 -4.63 -6.38
CA GLN A 64 16.90 -5.25 -5.82
C GLN A 64 16.30 -6.19 -6.85
N PHE A 65 16.28 -7.46 -6.53
CA PHE A 65 15.71 -8.51 -7.36
C PHE A 65 14.43 -9.05 -6.74
N LYS A 66 13.47 -9.41 -7.61
CA LYS A 66 12.25 -10.11 -7.25
C LYS A 66 12.30 -11.50 -7.84
N SER A 67 12.20 -12.50 -7.00
CA SER A 67 11.91 -13.90 -7.34
C SER A 67 10.43 -14.19 -7.09
N ASP A 68 9.94 -15.36 -7.48
CA ASP A 68 8.54 -15.76 -7.31
C ASP A 68 8.03 -15.65 -5.87
N ASN A 69 8.90 -15.90 -4.86
CA ASN A 69 8.49 -16.00 -3.47
C ASN A 69 8.99 -14.85 -2.58
N PHE A 70 10.01 -14.08 -3.00
CA PHE A 70 10.62 -13.05 -2.16
C PHE A 70 11.40 -12.02 -2.95
N ILE A 71 11.64 -10.88 -2.30
CA ILE A 71 12.49 -9.81 -2.81
C ILE A 71 13.83 -9.86 -2.07
N PHE A 72 14.93 -9.81 -2.78
CA PHE A 72 16.26 -9.77 -2.15
C PHE A 72 17.11 -8.65 -2.70
N TYR A 73 18.00 -8.18 -1.83
CA TYR A 73 18.97 -7.17 -2.17
C TYR A 73 20.34 -7.84 -2.32
N THR A 74 21.12 -7.41 -3.31
CA THR A 74 22.49 -7.84 -3.48
C THR A 74 23.38 -6.69 -3.87
N ARG A 75 24.71 -6.87 -3.75
CA ARG A 75 25.70 -5.89 -4.19
C ARG A 75 26.40 -6.39 -5.44
N SER A 76 26.56 -5.50 -6.42
CA SER A 76 27.32 -5.79 -7.64
C SER A 76 28.32 -4.65 -7.93
N LYS A 77 29.46 -4.98 -8.55
CA LYS A 77 30.42 -3.98 -9.02
C LYS A 77 29.97 -3.31 -10.33
N SER A 78 29.16 -4.00 -11.13
CA SER A 78 28.63 -3.52 -12.40
C SER A 78 27.12 -3.60 -12.45
N LEU A 79 26.49 -2.73 -13.22
CA LEU A 79 25.06 -2.81 -13.50
C LEU A 79 24.80 -3.95 -14.49
N PRO A 80 23.95 -4.96 -14.14
CA PRO A 80 23.62 -6.03 -15.08
C PRO A 80 22.75 -5.48 -16.23
N LYS A 81 23.04 -5.95 -17.44
CA LYS A 81 22.29 -5.60 -18.67
C LYS A 81 21.12 -6.58 -18.91
N CYS A 82 20.38 -6.91 -17.85
CA CYS A 82 19.24 -7.83 -17.94
C CYS A 82 18.08 -7.28 -17.11
N SER A 83 16.86 -7.39 -17.61
CA SER A 83 15.62 -7.19 -16.86
C SER A 83 15.30 -8.44 -16.03
N SER A 84 15.35 -9.61 -16.69
CA SER A 84 15.24 -10.92 -16.03
C SER A 84 16.61 -11.58 -16.02
N CYS A 85 17.05 -11.99 -14.83
CA CYS A 85 18.39 -12.49 -14.62
C CYS A 85 18.38 -13.80 -13.82
N GLU A 86 19.35 -14.64 -14.07
CA GLU A 86 19.69 -15.75 -13.19
C GLU A 86 20.78 -15.27 -12.24
N VAL A 87 20.49 -15.24 -10.94
CA VAL A 87 21.38 -14.72 -9.91
C VAL A 87 21.87 -15.88 -9.03
N GLY A 88 23.18 -16.10 -9.04
CA GLY A 88 23.85 -17.03 -8.12
C GLY A 88 24.02 -16.37 -6.76
N VAL A 89 23.39 -16.90 -5.72
CA VAL A 89 23.36 -16.34 -4.38
C VAL A 89 23.93 -17.30 -3.32
N ILE A 90 24.42 -16.72 -2.20
CA ILE A 90 24.95 -17.46 -1.06
C ILE A 90 23.89 -17.47 0.04
N THR A 91 23.38 -18.64 0.39
CA THR A 91 22.28 -18.84 1.35
C THR A 91 22.73 -19.27 2.75
N LYS A 92 24.04 -19.60 2.93
CA LYS A 92 24.59 -20.18 4.17
C LYS A 92 24.21 -19.40 5.43
N ASN A 93 24.25 -18.07 5.39
CA ASN A 93 24.02 -17.21 6.56
C ASN A 93 22.58 -16.69 6.68
N LEU A 94 21.66 -17.15 5.82
CA LEU A 94 20.27 -16.72 5.88
C LEU A 94 19.59 -17.29 7.13
N LYS A 95 18.90 -16.42 7.89
CA LYS A 95 18.07 -16.79 9.04
C LYS A 95 16.61 -16.84 8.65
N PHE A 96 15.82 -17.71 9.30
CA PHE A 96 14.38 -17.79 9.05
C PHE A 96 13.66 -16.45 9.32
N LYS A 97 14.09 -15.70 10.35
CA LYS A 97 13.56 -14.37 10.65
C LYS A 97 13.70 -13.42 9.45
N ASP A 98 14.82 -13.46 8.73
CA ASP A 98 15.04 -12.59 7.56
C ASP A 98 14.23 -13.10 6.36
N TYR A 99 14.19 -14.43 6.16
CA TYR A 99 13.42 -15.05 5.08
C TYR A 99 11.92 -14.73 5.17
N ILE A 100 11.31 -14.88 6.36
CA ILE A 100 9.88 -14.65 6.56
C ILE A 100 9.47 -13.17 6.35
N THR A 101 10.40 -12.21 6.42
CA THR A 101 10.08 -10.82 6.09
C THR A 101 9.80 -10.62 4.59
N GLY A 102 10.13 -11.61 3.75
CA GLY A 102 10.01 -11.53 2.29
C GLY A 102 10.95 -10.51 1.64
N ARG A 103 11.84 -9.85 2.43
CA ARG A 103 12.80 -8.84 1.95
C ARG A 103 14.09 -8.94 2.74
N PHE A 104 15.15 -9.46 2.14
CA PHE A 104 16.43 -9.69 2.83
C PHE A 104 17.63 -9.50 1.91
N PHE A 105 18.81 -9.47 2.49
CA PHE A 105 20.07 -9.34 1.74
C PHE A 105 20.67 -10.73 1.46
N LEU A 106 21.00 -10.99 0.18
CA LEU A 106 21.73 -12.17 -0.24
C LEU A 106 23.00 -11.75 -1.01
N PRO A 107 24.19 -12.16 -0.57
CA PRO A 107 25.39 -11.96 -1.38
C PRO A 107 25.29 -12.72 -2.69
N SER A 108 25.54 -12.05 -3.82
CA SER A 108 25.60 -12.71 -5.14
C SER A 108 27.04 -12.90 -5.59
N PHE A 109 27.30 -14.00 -6.30
CA PHE A 109 28.60 -14.30 -6.91
C PHE A 109 28.55 -14.29 -8.43
N LYS A 110 27.38 -14.45 -9.04
CA LYS A 110 27.16 -14.44 -10.50
C LYS A 110 25.80 -13.86 -10.83
N ILE A 111 25.76 -13.05 -11.88
CA ILE A 111 24.51 -12.53 -12.46
C ILE A 111 24.60 -12.75 -13.96
N SER A 112 23.70 -13.52 -14.53
CA SER A 112 23.63 -13.86 -15.96
C SER A 112 22.27 -13.45 -16.51
N LYS A 113 22.27 -13.03 -17.78
CA LYS A 113 21.02 -12.72 -18.50
C LYS A 113 20.20 -14.01 -18.69
N LEU A 114 18.92 -13.91 -18.44
CA LEU A 114 17.99 -14.97 -18.74
C LEU A 114 17.14 -14.51 -19.93
N ASP A 115 17.09 -15.32 -20.99
CA ASP A 115 16.18 -15.08 -22.11
C ASP A 115 14.84 -15.77 -21.78
N ILE A 116 13.99 -15.07 -21.01
CA ILE A 116 12.63 -15.52 -20.68
C ILE A 116 11.65 -14.56 -21.33
N ASN A 117 10.51 -15.08 -21.75
CA ASN A 117 9.34 -14.27 -22.12
C ASN A 117 9.00 -13.31 -20.97
N ASP A 118 8.88 -12.02 -21.29
CA ASP A 118 8.57 -10.98 -20.32
C ASP A 118 7.30 -11.33 -19.54
N SER A 119 7.36 -11.25 -18.23
CA SER A 119 6.17 -11.36 -17.39
C SER A 119 5.19 -10.24 -17.75
N LEU A 120 3.87 -10.45 -17.51
CA LEU A 120 2.85 -9.41 -17.74
C LEU A 120 3.21 -8.09 -17.05
N ALA A 121 3.77 -8.17 -15.83
CA ALA A 121 4.22 -6.99 -15.10
C ALA A 121 5.35 -6.24 -15.83
N ASN A 122 6.30 -6.96 -16.47
CA ASN A 122 7.37 -6.36 -17.24
C ASN A 122 6.85 -5.75 -18.56
N ILE A 123 5.91 -6.39 -19.23
CA ILE A 123 5.26 -5.84 -20.43
C ILE A 123 4.56 -4.54 -20.09
N LEU A 124 3.74 -4.52 -19.03
CA LEU A 124 3.05 -3.32 -18.57
C LEU A 124 4.04 -2.22 -18.15
N LYS A 125 5.11 -2.58 -17.43
CA LYS A 125 6.15 -1.63 -17.04
C LYS A 125 6.81 -1.01 -18.27
N ASN A 126 7.17 -1.79 -19.26
CA ASN A 126 7.79 -1.28 -20.50
C ASN A 126 6.82 -0.38 -21.28
N THR A 127 5.52 -0.71 -21.32
CA THR A 127 4.48 0.13 -21.92
C THR A 127 4.34 1.47 -21.22
N ILE A 128 4.42 1.51 -19.88
CA ILE A 128 4.40 2.76 -19.13
C ILE A 128 5.68 3.55 -19.40
N ILE A 129 6.86 2.93 -19.28
CA ILE A 129 8.16 3.59 -19.45
C ILE A 129 8.28 4.23 -20.84
N SER A 130 7.79 3.56 -21.90
CA SER A 130 7.88 4.07 -23.28
C SER A 130 7.10 5.38 -23.52
N GLN A 131 6.15 5.73 -22.65
CA GLN A 131 5.34 6.94 -22.78
C GLN A 131 6.00 8.18 -22.12
N HIS A 132 7.11 8.00 -21.40
CA HIS A 132 7.78 9.06 -20.64
C HIS A 132 9.23 9.23 -21.08
N GLN A 133 9.64 10.46 -21.32
CA GLN A 133 11.04 10.75 -21.69
C GLN A 133 11.95 10.88 -20.45
N ASN A 134 11.41 11.40 -19.33
CA ASN A 134 12.19 11.63 -18.13
C ASN A 134 12.25 10.37 -17.25
N PRO A 135 13.45 9.90 -16.83
CA PRO A 135 13.60 8.72 -15.98
C PRO A 135 12.87 8.81 -14.63
N LYS A 136 12.74 10.01 -14.05
CA LYS A 136 12.00 10.20 -12.78
C LYS A 136 10.50 9.99 -13.00
N MET A 137 9.95 10.38 -14.15
CA MET A 137 8.54 10.14 -14.49
C MET A 137 8.28 8.68 -14.81
N GLN A 138 9.19 8.02 -15.54
CA GLN A 138 9.15 6.56 -15.74
C GLN A 138 9.06 5.80 -14.41
N GLU A 139 9.87 6.22 -13.44
CA GLU A 139 9.91 5.64 -12.11
C GLU A 139 8.65 5.96 -11.30
N LEU A 140 8.17 7.21 -11.33
CA LEU A 140 6.98 7.66 -10.63
C LEU A 140 5.72 6.91 -11.08
N TYR A 141 5.46 6.86 -12.38
CA TYR A 141 4.27 6.21 -12.91
C TYR A 141 4.35 4.68 -12.80
N SER A 142 5.56 4.10 -12.91
CA SER A 142 5.75 2.68 -12.61
C SER A 142 5.47 2.36 -11.14
N ALA A 143 5.85 3.23 -10.22
CA ALA A 143 5.50 3.08 -8.80
C ALA A 143 4.01 3.26 -8.55
N LEU A 144 3.37 4.23 -9.23
CA LEU A 144 1.96 4.55 -9.09
C LEU A 144 1.04 3.43 -9.58
N TYR A 145 1.39 2.74 -10.68
CA TYR A 145 0.53 1.71 -11.27
C TYR A 145 0.97 0.28 -10.97
N LEU A 146 2.27 0.04 -10.78
CA LEU A 146 2.79 -1.33 -10.60
C LEU A 146 3.50 -1.57 -9.26
N ALA A 147 3.39 -0.63 -8.31
CA ALA A 147 4.03 -0.72 -7.00
C ALA A 147 5.54 -0.94 -7.06
N THR A 148 6.21 -0.51 -8.14
CA THR A 148 7.66 -0.66 -8.26
C THR A 148 8.38 0.21 -7.22
N PRO A 149 9.55 -0.22 -6.73
CA PRO A 149 10.33 0.58 -5.79
C PRO A 149 10.78 1.90 -6.40
N MET A 150 10.75 2.96 -5.62
CA MET A 150 11.28 4.28 -5.99
C MET A 150 12.72 4.45 -5.54
N SER A 151 13.51 5.22 -6.29
CA SER A 151 14.84 5.70 -5.91
C SER A 151 14.78 6.49 -4.60
N LYS A 152 15.92 6.58 -3.93
CA LYS A 152 16.00 7.36 -2.68
C LYS A 152 15.66 8.84 -2.92
N GLU A 153 16.12 9.39 -4.04
CA GLU A 153 15.87 10.80 -4.42
C GLU A 153 14.39 11.04 -4.64
N LEU A 154 13.75 10.27 -5.53
CA LEU A 154 12.32 10.42 -5.80
C LEU A 154 11.47 10.21 -4.54
N ARG A 155 11.82 9.21 -3.71
CA ARG A 155 11.13 8.96 -2.44
C ARG A 155 11.25 10.15 -1.49
N GLN A 156 12.43 10.78 -1.39
CA GLN A 156 12.61 11.99 -0.59
C GLN A 156 11.72 13.12 -1.10
N ASN A 157 11.72 13.39 -2.40
CA ASN A 157 10.92 14.43 -3.00
C ASN A 157 9.42 14.27 -2.73
N VAL A 158 8.87 13.07 -2.94
CA VAL A 158 7.44 12.81 -2.65
C VAL A 158 7.13 12.82 -1.15
N THR A 159 8.09 12.48 -0.30
CA THR A 159 7.92 12.57 1.17
C THR A 159 7.88 14.01 1.65
N HIS A 160 8.60 14.93 1.00
CA HIS A 160 8.54 16.37 1.28
C HIS A 160 7.13 16.94 1.13
N TRP A 161 6.42 16.52 0.11
CA TRP A 161 5.04 16.90 -0.15
C TRP A 161 4.02 16.12 0.69
N GLY A 162 4.45 15.12 1.48
CA GLY A 162 3.57 14.22 2.23
C GLY A 162 2.79 13.23 1.36
N ILE A 163 3.03 13.22 0.04
CA ILE A 163 2.25 12.42 -0.93
C ILE A 163 2.78 11.00 -1.12
N ALA A 164 3.83 10.59 -0.40
CA ALA A 164 4.40 9.25 -0.55
C ALA A 164 3.35 8.13 -0.40
N HIS A 165 2.36 8.30 0.48
CA HIS A 165 1.27 7.34 0.65
C HIS A 165 0.19 7.42 -0.44
N ILE A 166 0.09 8.55 -1.15
CA ILE A 166 -0.79 8.72 -2.31
C ILE A 166 -0.16 8.07 -3.54
N ILE A 167 1.17 8.09 -3.70
CA ILE A 167 1.87 7.44 -4.81
C ILE A 167 2.00 5.94 -4.57
N ALA A 168 2.26 5.52 -3.33
CA ALA A 168 2.27 4.11 -2.98
C ALA A 168 0.87 3.50 -3.15
N ILE A 169 0.76 2.44 -3.95
CA ILE A 169 -0.53 1.77 -4.19
C ILE A 169 -1.19 1.37 -2.86
N SER A 170 -2.42 1.81 -2.67
CA SER A 170 -3.16 1.68 -1.41
C SER A 170 -4.65 1.42 -1.64
N GLY A 171 -5.40 1.28 -0.55
CA GLY A 171 -6.85 1.18 -0.61
C GLY A 171 -7.55 2.40 -1.20
N PHE A 172 -6.91 3.56 -1.17
CA PHE A 172 -7.42 4.75 -1.83
C PHE A 172 -7.49 4.56 -3.35
N HIS A 173 -6.44 4.02 -3.98
CA HIS A 173 -6.42 3.68 -5.40
C HIS A 173 -7.52 2.69 -5.77
N LEU A 174 -7.64 1.60 -4.99
CA LEU A 174 -8.69 0.62 -5.18
C LEU A 174 -10.07 1.26 -5.13
N SER A 175 -10.31 2.14 -4.16
CA SER A 175 -11.59 2.84 -3.99
C SER A 175 -11.88 3.78 -5.16
N VAL A 176 -10.87 4.54 -5.62
CA VAL A 176 -11.02 5.48 -6.75
C VAL A 176 -11.35 4.73 -8.04
N ILE A 177 -10.58 3.67 -8.38
CA ILE A 177 -10.84 2.84 -9.56
C ILE A 177 -12.24 2.22 -9.45
N PHE A 178 -12.54 1.61 -8.28
CA PHE A 178 -13.83 0.94 -8.07
C PHE A 178 -15.01 1.90 -8.27
N ILE A 179 -14.96 3.07 -7.66
CA ILE A 179 -16.02 4.08 -7.77
C ILE A 179 -16.13 4.56 -9.21
N PHE A 180 -15.02 4.92 -9.85
CA PHE A 180 -15.02 5.42 -11.22
C PHE A 180 -15.60 4.39 -12.19
N VAL A 181 -15.08 3.16 -12.20
CA VAL A 181 -15.54 2.11 -13.12
C VAL A 181 -16.98 1.69 -12.80
N PHE A 182 -17.35 1.67 -11.50
CA PHE A 182 -18.73 1.39 -11.10
C PHE A 182 -19.70 2.44 -11.65
N PHE A 183 -19.36 3.72 -11.56
CA PHE A 183 -20.19 4.80 -12.11
C PHE A 183 -20.33 4.69 -13.63
N VAL A 184 -19.21 4.54 -14.33
CA VAL A 184 -19.22 4.38 -15.80
C VAL A 184 -20.04 3.16 -16.21
N ALA A 185 -19.78 2.00 -15.63
CA ALA A 185 -20.50 0.77 -15.92
C ALA A 185 -22.01 0.90 -15.61
N ARG A 186 -22.36 1.51 -14.47
CA ARG A 186 -23.74 1.73 -14.13
C ARG A 186 -24.43 2.67 -15.12
N PHE A 187 -23.78 3.78 -15.48
CA PHE A 187 -24.36 4.76 -16.40
C PHE A 187 -24.60 4.17 -17.80
N THR A 188 -23.67 3.35 -18.28
CA THR A 188 -23.76 2.74 -19.62
C THR A 188 -24.68 1.51 -19.67
N ILE A 189 -24.68 0.69 -18.62
CA ILE A 189 -25.42 -0.59 -18.61
C ILE A 189 -26.84 -0.46 -18.06
N ALA A 190 -27.10 0.51 -17.15
CA ALA A 190 -28.42 0.64 -16.53
C ALA A 190 -29.59 0.79 -17.54
N PRO A 191 -29.49 1.62 -18.61
CA PRO A 191 -30.58 1.74 -19.57
C PRO A 191 -30.88 0.43 -20.34
N LEU A 192 -29.84 -0.34 -20.61
CA LEU A 192 -29.97 -1.66 -21.25
C LEU A 192 -30.56 -2.69 -20.30
N GLN A 193 -30.11 -2.68 -19.04
CA GLN A 193 -30.59 -3.60 -18.01
C GLN A 193 -32.06 -3.36 -17.68
N ASP A 194 -32.47 -2.10 -17.51
CA ASP A 194 -33.86 -1.75 -17.20
C ASP A 194 -34.82 -2.18 -18.32
N ARG A 195 -34.31 -2.20 -19.57
CA ARG A 195 -35.07 -2.63 -20.74
C ARG A 195 -35.17 -4.15 -20.91
N TYR A 196 -34.05 -4.87 -20.70
CA TYR A 196 -33.94 -6.29 -21.07
C TYR A 196 -33.96 -7.24 -19.85
N PHE A 197 -33.45 -6.77 -18.69
CA PHE A 197 -33.25 -7.60 -17.49
C PHE A 197 -33.61 -6.86 -16.19
N PRO A 198 -34.84 -6.34 -16.05
CA PRO A 198 -35.25 -5.48 -14.92
C PRO A 198 -35.19 -6.20 -13.56
N TYR A 199 -35.20 -7.53 -13.54
CA TYR A 199 -35.15 -8.36 -12.34
C TYR A 199 -33.73 -8.55 -11.79
N LEU A 200 -32.67 -8.18 -12.55
CA LEU A 200 -31.30 -8.34 -12.09
C LEU A 200 -30.85 -7.20 -11.19
N ASN A 201 -30.18 -7.53 -10.09
CA ASN A 201 -29.54 -6.52 -9.25
C ASN A 201 -28.20 -6.05 -9.87
N LEU A 202 -28.30 -5.07 -10.78
CA LEU A 202 -27.15 -4.55 -11.52
C LEU A 202 -25.98 -4.14 -10.58
N ARG A 203 -26.28 -3.51 -9.43
CA ARG A 203 -25.26 -3.08 -8.48
C ARG A 203 -24.44 -4.26 -7.95
N PHE A 204 -25.11 -5.36 -7.65
CA PHE A 204 -24.46 -6.58 -7.17
C PHE A 204 -23.52 -7.17 -8.22
N TYR A 205 -23.99 -7.32 -9.46
CA TYR A 205 -23.19 -7.92 -10.52
C TYR A 205 -22.01 -7.05 -10.96
N ILE A 206 -22.20 -5.72 -11.10
CA ILE A 206 -21.08 -4.80 -11.38
C ILE A 206 -20.04 -4.91 -10.27
N SER A 207 -20.45 -4.88 -8.99
CA SER A 207 -19.50 -4.98 -7.88
C SER A 207 -18.76 -6.31 -7.88
N LEU A 208 -19.44 -7.41 -8.15
CA LEU A 208 -18.82 -8.74 -8.23
C LEU A 208 -17.74 -8.79 -9.33
N ILE A 209 -18.07 -8.32 -10.53
CA ILE A 209 -17.11 -8.27 -11.66
C ILE A 209 -15.91 -7.38 -11.30
N LEU A 210 -16.16 -6.22 -10.68
CA LEU A 210 -15.09 -5.32 -10.26
C LEU A 210 -14.18 -5.98 -9.22
N PHE A 211 -14.71 -6.72 -8.25
CA PHE A 211 -13.86 -7.45 -7.31
C PHE A 211 -13.01 -8.52 -7.99
N ILE A 212 -13.54 -9.22 -8.98
CA ILE A 212 -12.76 -10.19 -9.78
C ILE A 212 -11.62 -9.48 -10.52
N LEU A 213 -11.90 -8.36 -11.19
CA LEU A 213 -10.88 -7.56 -11.90
C LEU A 213 -9.83 -6.99 -10.94
N MET A 214 -10.24 -6.49 -9.76
CA MET A 214 -9.31 -6.00 -8.74
C MET A 214 -8.48 -7.15 -8.14
N GLY A 215 -9.02 -8.35 -8.03
CA GLY A 215 -8.28 -9.55 -7.64
C GLY A 215 -7.21 -9.92 -8.66
N PHE A 216 -7.50 -9.82 -9.95
CA PHE A 216 -6.52 -10.01 -11.01
C PHE A 216 -5.43 -8.92 -10.98
N TYR A 217 -5.81 -7.66 -10.75
CA TYR A 217 -4.85 -6.58 -10.57
C TYR A 217 -3.97 -6.78 -9.32
N LEU A 218 -4.54 -7.25 -8.21
CA LEU A 218 -3.79 -7.64 -7.01
C LEU A 218 -2.73 -8.72 -7.31
N TYR A 219 -3.09 -9.71 -8.15
CA TYR A 219 -2.15 -10.73 -8.60
C TYR A 219 -0.99 -10.12 -9.43
N ILE A 220 -1.27 -9.21 -10.35
CA ILE A 220 -0.22 -8.48 -11.11
C ILE A 220 0.70 -7.69 -10.18
N LEU A 221 0.15 -7.11 -9.11
CA LEU A 221 0.89 -6.33 -8.10
C LEU A 221 1.64 -7.19 -7.08
N ASP A 222 1.64 -8.51 -7.24
CA ASP A 222 2.30 -9.44 -6.32
C ASP A 222 1.83 -9.29 -4.86
N PHE A 223 0.52 -9.21 -4.68
CA PHE A 223 -0.12 -9.13 -3.37
C PHE A 223 0.46 -8.04 -2.46
N THR A 224 0.69 -6.86 -3.01
CA THR A 224 1.19 -5.73 -2.20
C THR A 224 0.38 -5.56 -0.90
N PRO A 225 1.03 -5.44 0.27
CA PRO A 225 0.37 -5.55 1.57
C PRO A 225 -0.77 -4.56 1.81
N SER A 226 -0.60 -3.30 1.39
CA SER A 226 -1.61 -2.26 1.56
C SER A 226 -2.84 -2.49 0.69
N PHE A 227 -2.62 -2.95 -0.55
CA PHE A 227 -3.70 -3.22 -1.49
C PHE A 227 -4.44 -4.52 -1.11
N LEU A 228 -3.70 -5.57 -0.70
CA LEU A 228 -4.27 -6.83 -0.22
C LEU A 228 -5.24 -6.60 0.95
N ARG A 229 -4.82 -5.84 1.98
CA ARG A 229 -5.71 -5.50 3.09
C ARG A 229 -7.00 -4.82 2.61
N SER A 230 -6.87 -3.85 1.72
CA SER A 230 -8.01 -3.07 1.22
C SER A 230 -8.94 -3.93 0.36
N TYR A 231 -8.37 -4.84 -0.42
CA TYR A 231 -9.14 -5.81 -1.19
C TYR A 231 -9.93 -6.75 -0.26
N ILE A 232 -9.31 -7.32 0.78
CA ILE A 232 -9.98 -8.16 1.77
C ILE A 232 -11.10 -7.36 2.45
N MET A 233 -10.83 -6.12 2.91
CA MET A 233 -11.84 -5.27 3.52
C MET A 233 -13.00 -4.95 2.57
N GLY A 234 -12.70 -4.71 1.30
CA GLY A 234 -13.70 -4.45 0.27
C GLY A 234 -14.61 -5.66 0.04
N VAL A 235 -14.02 -6.84 -0.14
CA VAL A 235 -14.77 -8.09 -0.32
C VAL A 235 -15.63 -8.41 0.91
N VAL A 236 -15.03 -8.36 2.11
CA VAL A 236 -15.78 -8.57 3.36
C VAL A 236 -16.87 -7.52 3.52
N GLY A 237 -16.57 -6.24 3.25
CA GLY A 237 -17.54 -5.16 3.28
C GLY A 237 -18.71 -5.38 2.30
N PHE A 238 -18.43 -5.85 1.09
CA PHE A 238 -19.43 -6.18 0.10
C PHE A 238 -20.34 -7.33 0.58
N LEU A 239 -19.76 -8.39 1.15
CA LEU A 239 -20.53 -9.50 1.72
C LEU A 239 -21.38 -9.05 2.92
N LEU A 240 -20.88 -8.16 3.76
CA LEU A 240 -21.64 -7.57 4.87
C LEU A 240 -22.78 -6.70 4.37
N LEU A 241 -22.51 -5.85 3.38
CA LEU A 241 -23.52 -4.97 2.78
C LEU A 241 -24.65 -5.77 2.12
N SER A 242 -24.29 -6.86 1.41
CA SER A 242 -25.30 -7.75 0.78
C SER A 242 -26.23 -8.41 1.80
N ARG A 243 -25.79 -8.50 3.06
CA ARG A 243 -26.58 -9.01 4.21
C ARG A 243 -27.19 -7.91 5.10
N GLY A 244 -27.11 -6.64 4.69
CA GLY A 244 -27.64 -5.51 5.45
C GLY A 244 -26.86 -5.16 6.72
N LEU A 245 -25.59 -5.61 6.83
CA LEU A 245 -24.72 -5.36 7.98
C LEU A 245 -23.89 -4.07 7.80
N LYS A 246 -23.40 -3.50 8.91
CA LYS A 246 -22.56 -2.30 8.88
C LYS A 246 -21.17 -2.63 8.35
N VAL A 247 -20.75 -1.91 7.29
CA VAL A 247 -19.42 -2.08 6.65
C VAL A 247 -18.33 -1.30 7.39
N PHE A 248 -18.63 -0.03 7.74
CA PHE A 248 -17.66 0.83 8.45
C PHE A 248 -17.69 0.51 9.94
N SER A 249 -16.88 -0.47 10.36
CA SER A 249 -16.80 -0.90 11.75
C SER A 249 -15.41 -1.45 12.07
N PHE A 250 -15.00 -1.30 13.33
CA PHE A 250 -13.78 -1.95 13.83
C PHE A 250 -13.79 -3.47 13.62
N GLY A 251 -14.97 -4.09 13.66
CA GLY A 251 -15.12 -5.52 13.38
C GLY A 251 -14.65 -5.89 11.98
N ASN A 252 -14.98 -5.09 10.95
CA ASN A 252 -14.51 -5.32 9.58
C ASN A 252 -12.98 -5.17 9.48
N LEU A 253 -12.40 -4.18 10.17
CA LEU A 253 -10.94 -4.02 10.22
C LEU A 253 -10.26 -5.23 10.88
N ILE A 254 -10.77 -5.68 12.03
CA ILE A 254 -10.23 -6.86 12.74
C ILE A 254 -10.33 -8.09 11.86
N LEU A 255 -11.45 -8.33 11.19
CA LEU A 255 -11.62 -9.43 10.25
C LEU A 255 -10.58 -9.39 9.13
N ALA A 256 -10.40 -8.22 8.50
CA ALA A 256 -9.43 -8.06 7.43
C ALA A 256 -7.99 -8.32 7.91
N ILE A 257 -7.65 -7.87 9.13
CA ILE A 257 -6.34 -8.15 9.73
C ILE A 257 -6.17 -9.67 9.98
N LEU A 258 -7.15 -10.31 10.61
CA LEU A 258 -7.08 -11.74 10.91
C LEU A 258 -7.00 -12.60 9.65
N ILE A 259 -7.83 -12.33 8.66
CA ILE A 259 -7.81 -13.02 7.36
C ILE A 259 -6.47 -12.77 6.66
N GLY A 260 -6.02 -11.51 6.57
CA GLY A 260 -4.76 -11.17 5.92
C GLY A 260 -3.58 -11.88 6.55
N LEU A 261 -3.47 -11.87 7.87
CA LEU A 261 -2.40 -12.58 8.61
C LEU A 261 -2.50 -14.11 8.46
N ALA A 262 -3.72 -14.66 8.45
CA ALA A 262 -3.91 -16.10 8.28
C ALA A 262 -3.37 -16.58 6.93
N PHE A 263 -3.63 -15.85 5.85
CA PHE A 263 -3.17 -16.23 4.50
C PHE A 263 -1.72 -15.82 4.22
N SER A 264 -1.22 -14.74 4.81
CA SER A 264 0.15 -14.24 4.59
C SER A 264 0.80 -13.82 5.91
N PRO A 265 1.51 -14.72 6.60
CA PRO A 265 2.21 -14.41 7.85
C PRO A 265 3.25 -13.29 7.71
N GLN A 266 3.79 -13.09 6.52
CA GLN A 266 4.75 -12.02 6.19
C GLN A 266 4.20 -10.61 6.45
N LEU A 267 2.87 -10.43 6.40
CA LEU A 267 2.21 -9.15 6.67
C LEU A 267 2.49 -8.63 8.09
N LEU A 268 2.75 -9.52 9.06
CA LEU A 268 3.09 -9.14 10.43
C LEU A 268 4.34 -8.24 10.51
N PHE A 269 5.28 -8.40 9.57
CA PHE A 269 6.52 -7.65 9.50
C PHE A 269 6.46 -6.48 8.49
N SER A 270 5.30 -6.26 7.87
CA SER A 270 5.12 -5.24 6.84
C SER A 270 4.76 -3.88 7.46
N ILE A 271 5.69 -2.91 7.38
CA ILE A 271 5.43 -1.50 7.76
C ILE A 271 4.26 -0.93 6.95
N GLY A 272 4.15 -1.27 5.66
CA GLY A 272 3.05 -0.81 4.81
C GLY A 272 1.69 -1.36 5.26
N PHE A 273 1.64 -2.61 5.72
CA PHE A 273 0.43 -3.19 6.30
C PHE A 273 0.04 -2.49 7.61
N TYR A 274 1.02 -2.26 8.51
CA TYR A 274 0.82 -1.52 9.75
C TYR A 274 0.22 -0.13 9.49
N PHE A 275 0.84 0.69 8.66
CA PHE A 275 0.31 2.04 8.34
C PHE A 275 -1.07 1.99 7.71
N SER A 276 -1.30 1.03 6.84
CA SER A 276 -2.60 0.87 6.19
C SER A 276 -3.71 0.51 7.20
N CYS A 277 -3.42 -0.38 8.16
CA CYS A 277 -4.37 -0.72 9.22
C CYS A 277 -4.60 0.46 10.18
N LEU A 278 -3.53 1.16 10.56
CA LEU A 278 -3.59 2.29 11.48
C LEU A 278 -4.35 3.48 10.86
N GLY A 279 -4.13 3.78 9.58
CA GLY A 279 -4.88 4.84 8.89
C GLY A 279 -6.38 4.57 8.87
N VAL A 280 -6.80 3.32 8.53
CA VAL A 280 -8.23 2.94 8.57
C VAL A 280 -8.76 2.93 10.01
N TYR A 281 -7.95 2.54 10.98
CA TYR A 281 -8.31 2.62 12.39
C TYR A 281 -8.65 4.05 12.80
N PHE A 282 -7.85 5.04 12.44
CA PHE A 282 -8.12 6.46 12.73
C PHE A 282 -9.35 6.99 11.99
N ILE A 283 -9.58 6.56 10.74
CA ILE A 283 -10.82 6.87 10.01
C ILE A 283 -12.04 6.34 10.79
N PHE A 284 -12.00 5.07 11.21
CA PHE A 284 -13.12 4.47 11.96
C PHE A 284 -13.29 5.09 13.34
N LEU A 285 -12.20 5.49 14.00
CA LEU A 285 -12.22 6.18 15.27
C LEU A 285 -12.95 7.54 15.17
N TYR A 286 -12.65 8.30 14.11
CA TYR A 286 -13.34 9.56 13.83
C TYR A 286 -14.83 9.33 13.55
N ILE A 287 -15.16 8.39 12.67
CA ILE A 287 -16.55 8.06 12.32
C ILE A 287 -17.32 7.57 13.58
N TYR A 288 -16.67 6.81 14.45
CA TYR A 288 -17.27 6.30 15.69
C TYR A 288 -17.66 7.43 16.64
N HIS A 289 -16.80 8.44 16.80
CA HIS A 289 -17.04 9.55 17.74
C HIS A 289 -17.87 10.70 17.16
N PHE A 290 -17.78 10.97 15.86
CA PHE A 290 -18.37 12.14 15.18
C PHE A 290 -19.31 11.83 14.02
N GLY A 291 -19.44 10.58 13.63
CA GLY A 291 -20.23 10.17 12.45
C GLY A 291 -21.75 10.06 12.72
N ASN A 292 -22.40 11.17 13.05
CA ASN A 292 -23.88 11.19 13.14
C ASN A 292 -24.51 11.29 11.75
N ARG A 293 -25.55 10.46 11.48
CA ARG A 293 -26.28 10.46 10.20
C ARG A 293 -26.96 11.80 9.89
N SER A 294 -27.36 12.58 10.90
CA SER A 294 -27.96 13.91 10.75
C SER A 294 -27.03 14.93 10.11
N ASP A 295 -25.71 14.73 10.26
CA ASP A 295 -24.71 15.67 9.78
C ASP A 295 -24.38 15.49 8.30
N LEU A 296 -24.83 14.40 7.66
CA LEU A 296 -24.61 14.08 6.25
C LEU A 296 -25.78 14.54 5.32
N SER A 297 -26.64 15.42 5.79
CA SER A 297 -27.82 15.86 5.02
C SER A 297 -27.51 16.89 3.93
N SER A 298 -26.34 17.56 3.98
CA SER A 298 -25.94 18.60 3.01
C SER A 298 -24.54 18.33 2.48
N LEU A 299 -24.32 18.58 1.17
CA LEU A 299 -23.01 18.46 0.53
C LEU A 299 -21.92 19.26 1.26
N LYS A 300 -22.26 20.48 1.71
CA LYS A 300 -21.34 21.34 2.47
C LYS A 300 -20.90 20.67 3.78
N ARG A 301 -21.81 20.02 4.50
CA ARG A 301 -21.50 19.32 5.74
C ARG A 301 -20.64 18.07 5.48
N ILE A 302 -20.94 17.32 4.41
CA ILE A 302 -20.13 16.17 4.00
C ILE A 302 -18.71 16.61 3.72
N LEU A 303 -18.51 17.65 2.91
CA LEU A 303 -17.18 18.19 2.58
C LEU A 303 -16.43 18.68 3.84
N MET A 304 -17.13 19.38 4.74
CA MET A 304 -16.54 19.83 6.01
C MET A 304 -16.11 18.67 6.90
N HIS A 305 -16.96 17.64 7.06
CA HIS A 305 -16.61 16.45 7.85
C HIS A 305 -15.46 15.66 7.22
N THR A 306 -15.41 15.56 5.90
CA THR A 306 -14.30 14.90 5.19
C THR A 306 -13.00 15.67 5.39
N LEU A 307 -13.03 17.00 5.30
CA LEU A 307 -11.84 17.84 5.54
C LEU A 307 -11.33 17.69 7.00
N ILE A 308 -12.24 17.74 7.99
CA ILE A 308 -11.85 17.55 9.40
C ILE A 308 -11.29 16.14 9.63
N LEU A 309 -11.88 15.12 9.01
CA LEU A 309 -11.38 13.75 9.05
C LEU A 309 -9.96 13.67 8.49
N GLU A 310 -9.68 14.28 7.34
CA GLU A 310 -8.34 14.27 6.73
C GLU A 310 -7.31 15.00 7.60
N ILE A 311 -7.67 16.16 8.15
CA ILE A 311 -6.80 16.88 9.10
C ILE A 311 -6.52 16.01 10.33
N PHE A 312 -7.55 15.38 10.90
CA PHE A 312 -7.37 14.48 12.05
C PHE A 312 -6.44 13.31 11.72
N VAL A 313 -6.68 12.61 10.60
CA VAL A 313 -5.86 11.46 10.18
C VAL A 313 -4.42 11.90 9.90
N PHE A 314 -4.22 13.04 9.23
CA PHE A 314 -2.88 13.60 8.98
C PHE A 314 -2.14 13.83 10.31
N LEU A 315 -2.76 14.52 11.26
CA LEU A 315 -2.14 14.81 12.57
C LEU A 315 -1.89 13.52 13.37
N ALA A 316 -2.86 12.61 13.43
CA ALA A 316 -2.73 11.36 14.16
C ALA A 316 -1.67 10.42 13.56
N MET A 317 -1.40 10.48 12.26
CA MET A 317 -0.39 9.66 11.62
C MET A 317 1.05 10.19 11.78
N ASN A 318 1.26 11.44 12.19
CA ASN A 318 2.60 12.06 12.25
C ASN A 318 3.57 11.28 13.14
N ILE A 319 3.18 10.90 14.36
CA ILE A 319 4.07 10.18 15.28
C ILE A 319 4.47 8.80 14.73
N PRO A 320 3.53 7.94 14.30
CA PRO A 320 3.90 6.68 13.64
C PRO A 320 4.77 6.87 12.40
N VAL A 321 4.46 7.85 11.57
CA VAL A 321 5.20 8.10 10.33
C VAL A 321 6.62 8.57 10.62
N TYR A 322 6.81 9.54 11.53
CA TYR A 322 8.13 10.07 11.84
C TYR A 322 9.04 9.08 12.58
N TYR A 323 8.47 8.13 13.31
CA TYR A 323 9.27 7.05 13.89
C TYR A 323 9.97 6.20 12.83
N PHE A 324 9.30 5.89 11.71
CA PHE A 324 9.90 5.10 10.62
C PHE A 324 10.58 5.96 9.56
N PHE A 325 10.09 7.18 9.32
CA PHE A 325 10.55 8.10 8.29
C PHE A 325 10.75 9.50 8.90
N PRO A 326 11.93 9.77 9.48
CA PRO A 326 12.19 10.97 10.27
C PRO A 326 12.40 12.23 9.40
N ILE A 327 11.54 12.47 8.42
CA ILE A 327 11.59 13.63 7.51
C ILE A 327 10.33 14.44 7.70
N ALA A 328 10.47 15.69 8.16
CA ALA A 328 9.39 16.65 8.31
C ALA A 328 9.55 17.79 7.30
N SER A 329 8.44 18.31 6.80
CA SER A 329 8.40 19.49 5.91
C SER A 329 7.08 20.23 6.08
N TRP A 330 7.11 21.58 5.99
CA TRP A 330 5.89 22.40 5.97
C TRP A 330 4.94 22.02 4.85
N TYR A 331 5.48 21.56 3.72
CA TYR A 331 4.69 21.16 2.55
C TYR A 331 3.93 19.85 2.73
N GLN A 332 4.19 19.08 3.79
CA GLN A 332 3.45 17.83 4.05
C GLN A 332 1.95 18.07 4.29
N ILE A 333 1.56 19.26 4.76
CA ILE A 333 0.16 19.63 4.92
C ILE A 333 -0.58 19.70 3.57
N SER A 334 0.14 19.89 2.46
CA SER A 334 -0.44 19.92 1.11
C SER A 334 -1.07 18.58 0.70
N VAL A 335 -0.76 17.50 1.42
CA VAL A 335 -1.40 16.20 1.20
C VAL A 335 -2.93 16.31 1.29
N ILE A 336 -3.47 17.19 2.14
CA ILE A 336 -4.90 17.37 2.32
C ILE A 336 -5.57 17.85 1.01
N PRO A 337 -5.22 18.99 0.41
CA PRO A 337 -5.80 19.39 -0.89
C PRO A 337 -5.37 18.46 -2.03
N LEU A 338 -4.16 17.89 -2.00
CA LEU A 338 -3.68 17.00 -3.05
C LEU A 338 -4.43 15.66 -3.10
N SER A 339 -4.97 15.18 -1.98
CA SER A 339 -5.82 13.98 -1.97
C SER A 339 -7.07 14.18 -2.84
N TYR A 340 -7.71 15.35 -2.78
CA TYR A 340 -8.89 15.66 -3.62
C TYR A 340 -8.51 15.77 -5.10
N VAL A 341 -7.39 16.43 -5.40
CA VAL A 341 -6.88 16.53 -6.78
C VAL A 341 -6.58 15.14 -7.32
N PHE A 342 -6.02 14.26 -6.50
CA PHE A 342 -5.65 12.91 -6.89
C PHE A 342 -6.85 12.02 -7.25
N ILE A 343 -8.03 12.25 -6.66
CA ILE A 343 -9.27 11.52 -7.01
C ILE A 343 -9.60 11.69 -8.50
N ILE A 344 -9.31 12.87 -9.06
CA ILE A 344 -9.54 13.16 -10.48
C ILE A 344 -8.29 12.80 -11.31
N PHE A 345 -7.12 13.18 -10.82
CA PHE A 345 -5.86 12.97 -11.53
C PHE A 345 -5.60 11.48 -11.83
N TYR A 346 -5.82 10.61 -10.85
CA TYR A 346 -5.47 9.19 -11.00
C TYR A 346 -6.27 8.47 -12.10
N PRO A 347 -7.62 8.54 -12.17
CA PRO A 347 -8.38 7.97 -13.28
C PRO A 347 -8.05 8.61 -14.63
N VAL A 348 -7.90 9.94 -14.67
CA VAL A 348 -7.55 10.65 -15.91
C VAL A 348 -6.17 10.23 -16.41
N SER A 349 -5.19 10.19 -15.53
CA SER A 349 -3.83 9.75 -15.86
C SER A 349 -3.81 8.28 -16.32
N LEU A 350 -4.55 7.38 -15.65
CA LEU A 350 -4.68 6.00 -16.07
C LEU A 350 -5.28 5.88 -17.47
N PHE A 351 -6.35 6.66 -17.75
CA PHE A 351 -6.98 6.72 -19.06
C PHE A 351 -6.01 7.18 -20.14
N LEU A 352 -5.24 8.26 -19.90
CA LEU A 352 -4.23 8.76 -20.83
C LEU A 352 -3.17 7.69 -21.15
N HIS A 353 -2.72 6.90 -20.16
CA HIS A 353 -1.78 5.81 -20.38
C HIS A 353 -2.36 4.69 -21.24
N LEU A 354 -3.66 4.39 -21.12
CA LEU A 354 -4.32 3.39 -21.97
C LEU A 354 -4.35 3.83 -23.44
N PHE A 355 -4.36 5.14 -23.72
CA PHE A 355 -4.32 5.70 -25.07
C PHE A 355 -2.91 6.05 -25.58
N GLY A 356 -1.86 5.75 -24.82
CA GLY A 356 -0.48 5.98 -25.22
C GLY A 356 0.01 7.45 -25.11
N ILE A 357 -0.74 8.30 -24.41
CA ILE A 357 -0.43 9.72 -24.18
C ILE A 357 -0.17 10.05 -22.71
N GLY A 358 0.38 9.09 -21.98
CA GLY A 358 0.64 9.20 -20.52
C GLY A 358 1.59 10.33 -20.12
N GLY A 359 2.50 10.74 -21.02
CA GLY A 359 3.47 11.82 -20.76
C GLY A 359 2.91 13.25 -20.78
N LEU A 360 1.59 13.45 -20.98
CA LEU A 360 0.99 14.78 -21.09
C LEU A 360 1.27 15.69 -19.87
N PHE A 361 1.38 15.14 -18.68
CA PHE A 361 1.59 15.89 -17.44
C PHE A 361 3.06 15.89 -16.97
N ASP A 362 4.01 15.35 -17.73
CA ASP A 362 5.40 15.16 -17.30
C ASP A 362 6.07 16.46 -16.89
N ASP A 363 6.00 17.51 -17.71
CA ASP A 363 6.67 18.78 -17.43
C ASP A 363 6.14 19.46 -16.17
N PHE A 364 4.83 19.38 -15.93
CA PHE A 364 4.23 19.89 -14.72
C PHE A 364 4.66 19.06 -13.49
N MET A 365 4.58 17.73 -13.60
CA MET A 365 4.90 16.82 -12.50
C MET A 365 6.38 16.86 -12.12
N ILE A 366 7.29 17.02 -13.09
CA ILE A 366 8.73 17.18 -12.83
C ILE A 366 8.98 18.42 -12.00
N ARG A 367 8.48 19.58 -12.46
CA ARG A 367 8.64 20.87 -11.74
C ARG A 367 8.04 20.82 -10.34
N PHE A 368 6.88 20.18 -10.18
CA PHE A 368 6.22 20.01 -8.90
C PHE A 368 7.07 19.13 -7.94
N ILE A 369 7.56 17.98 -8.40
CA ILE A 369 8.29 17.02 -7.55
C ILE A 369 9.71 17.50 -7.25
N GLU A 370 10.37 18.20 -8.17
CA GLU A 370 11.74 18.72 -7.99
C GLU A 370 11.80 19.95 -7.08
N PHE A 371 10.66 20.60 -6.86
CA PHE A 371 10.59 21.66 -5.87
C PHE A 371 10.71 21.04 -4.47
N ALA A 372 11.93 20.99 -3.96
CA ALA A 372 12.28 20.38 -2.67
C ALA A 372 12.72 21.45 -1.67
N PRO A 373 11.83 21.94 -0.79
CA PRO A 373 12.17 22.92 0.24
C PRO A 373 12.98 22.33 1.39
N ALA A 374 13.38 23.17 2.35
CA ALA A 374 14.11 22.80 3.54
C ALA A 374 13.41 21.69 4.36
N GLN A 375 14.21 20.78 4.93
CA GLN A 375 13.75 19.61 5.68
C GLN A 375 14.03 19.79 7.17
N GLY A 376 13.05 19.44 8.00
CA GLY A 376 13.23 19.15 9.42
C GLY A 376 13.45 17.64 9.64
N LYS A 377 13.96 17.29 10.81
CA LYS A 377 14.10 15.88 11.25
C LYS A 377 13.38 15.67 12.57
N ALA A 378 12.51 14.68 12.58
CA ALA A 378 11.87 14.21 13.81
C ALA A 378 12.59 12.95 14.30
N ASN A 379 13.27 13.03 15.44
CA ASN A 379 13.87 11.86 16.08
C ASN A 379 12.94 11.39 17.21
N LEU A 380 12.21 10.31 16.95
CA LEU A 380 11.32 9.69 17.95
C LEU A 380 11.93 8.40 18.48
N GLU A 381 11.83 8.20 19.78
CA GLU A 381 12.28 6.99 20.45
C GLU A 381 11.20 5.91 20.50
N LEU A 382 11.61 4.65 20.68
CA LEU A 382 10.70 3.49 20.70
C LEU A 382 9.59 3.62 21.77
N TRP A 383 9.91 4.13 22.95
CA TRP A 383 8.92 4.28 24.03
C TRP A 383 7.82 5.31 23.69
N GLN A 384 8.17 6.37 22.97
CA GLN A 384 7.20 7.37 22.49
C GLN A 384 6.25 6.74 21.46
N PHE A 385 6.80 5.97 20.54
CA PHE A 385 6.02 5.24 19.55
C PHE A 385 5.08 4.19 20.20
N ILE A 386 5.58 3.40 21.16
CA ILE A 386 4.74 2.41 21.87
C ILE A 386 3.67 3.12 22.71
N GLY A 387 4.05 4.14 23.50
CA GLY A 387 3.11 4.91 24.31
C GLY A 387 2.00 5.54 23.47
N TYR A 388 2.34 6.11 22.32
CA TYR A 388 1.36 6.65 21.40
C TYR A 388 0.36 5.59 20.87
N ASN A 389 0.83 4.41 20.48
CA ASN A 389 -0.06 3.34 20.03
C ASN A 389 -0.99 2.83 21.15
N ILE A 390 -0.53 2.81 22.40
CA ILE A 390 -1.39 2.49 23.55
C ILE A 390 -2.48 3.55 23.73
N ILE A 391 -2.12 4.84 23.68
CA ILE A 391 -3.09 5.95 23.75
C ILE A 391 -4.08 5.87 22.58
N ALA A 392 -3.61 5.50 21.38
CA ALA A 392 -4.47 5.32 20.23
C ALA A 392 -5.53 4.23 20.48
N LEU A 393 -5.17 3.10 21.05
CA LEU A 393 -6.14 2.05 21.42
C LEU A 393 -7.13 2.53 22.50
N LEU A 394 -6.68 3.29 23.48
CA LEU A 394 -7.54 3.85 24.53
C LEU A 394 -8.51 4.93 24.00
N ALA A 395 -8.20 5.53 22.84
CA ALA A 395 -9.04 6.56 22.23
C ALA A 395 -10.42 6.04 21.77
N ILE A 396 -10.63 4.73 21.68
CA ILE A 396 -11.95 4.12 21.44
C ILE A 396 -12.92 4.49 22.57
N TYR A 397 -12.45 4.57 23.80
CA TYR A 397 -13.33 4.78 24.96
C TYR A 397 -13.81 6.22 25.13
N LYS A 398 -12.98 7.22 24.75
CA LYS A 398 -13.31 8.64 24.97
C LYS A 398 -12.84 9.54 23.83
N LYS A 399 -13.74 10.39 23.33
CA LYS A 399 -13.46 11.39 22.28
C LYS A 399 -12.29 12.34 22.63
N TRP A 400 -12.11 12.68 23.90
CA TRP A 400 -11.01 13.55 24.34
C TRP A 400 -9.64 12.91 24.14
N ILE A 401 -9.52 11.58 24.31
CA ILE A 401 -8.26 10.87 24.05
C ILE A 401 -7.98 10.89 22.53
N MET A 402 -9.00 10.78 21.69
CA MET A 402 -8.85 10.93 20.24
C MET A 402 -8.35 12.33 19.85
N LEU A 403 -8.88 13.39 20.48
CA LEU A 403 -8.39 14.76 20.24
C LEU A 403 -6.95 14.95 20.76
N LEU A 404 -6.59 14.32 21.87
CA LEU A 404 -5.23 14.29 22.38
C LEU A 404 -4.24 13.69 21.38
N LEU A 405 -4.61 12.64 20.63
CA LEU A 405 -3.76 12.08 19.58
C LEU A 405 -3.43 13.12 18.50
N ALA A 406 -4.43 13.87 18.05
CA ALA A 406 -4.23 14.94 17.07
C ALA A 406 -3.32 16.06 17.62
N LEU A 407 -3.51 16.46 18.88
CA LEU A 407 -2.67 17.48 19.54
C LEU A 407 -1.21 17.01 19.69
N LEU A 408 -0.99 15.77 20.10
CA LEU A 408 0.36 15.19 20.19
C LEU A 408 1.03 15.13 18.81
N GLY A 409 0.28 14.72 17.78
CA GLY A 409 0.78 14.69 16.40
C GLY A 409 1.10 16.10 15.86
N LEU A 410 0.29 17.10 16.18
CA LEU A 410 0.54 18.50 15.85
C LEU A 410 1.80 19.03 16.54
N PHE A 411 1.94 18.74 17.84
CA PHE A 411 3.11 19.14 18.63
C PHE A 411 4.40 18.59 18.03
N VAL A 412 4.42 17.28 17.73
CA VAL A 412 5.60 16.63 17.11
C VAL A 412 5.86 17.18 15.71
N TYR A 413 4.82 17.48 14.93
CA TYR A 413 4.96 18.10 13.60
C TYR A 413 5.65 19.47 13.69
N ILE A 414 5.15 20.35 14.56
CA ILE A 414 5.72 21.69 14.74
C ILE A 414 7.16 21.60 15.27
N PHE A 415 7.40 20.76 16.29
CA PHE A 415 8.74 20.59 16.88
C PHE A 415 9.77 20.04 15.89
N ALA A 416 9.34 19.19 14.96
CA ALA A 416 10.21 18.64 13.93
C ALA A 416 10.59 19.65 12.82
N LEU A 417 9.87 20.79 12.76
CA LEU A 417 10.08 21.84 11.74
C LEU A 417 10.93 23.00 12.27
N ILE A 418 11.02 23.14 13.60
CA ILE A 418 11.90 24.10 14.29
C ILE A 418 13.29 23.50 14.50
#